data_f82f5c50ca24e951d004911ee62d57cf
#
_entry.id   f82f5c50ca24e951d004911ee62d57cf
#
_cell.length_a   1.000
_cell.length_b   1.000
_cell.length_c   1.000
_cell.angle_alpha   90.00
_cell.angle_beta   90.00
_cell.angle_gamma   90.00
#
_symmetry.space_group_name_H-M   'P 1'
#
loop_
_entity.id
_entity.type
_entity.pdbx_description
1 polymer ?
#
loop_
_entity_poly.entity_id
_entity_poly.type
_entity_poly.pdbx_seq_one_letter_code
_entity_poly.pdbx_strand_id
1 'polypeptide(L)'
;MAVVRPFSCVRPAAEHAAEIAALPYDVYNREEAKREVKSHPLSFLAIDRPETGFPDTADMYAPEVYAHAKDLFEQWVKDGNYVEDPNETYYLYELTMNDHPQTGIVACSSVDDYVNGVIKKHENTREEKELDRIRHIDVMDAQSGPIFLAYRPVKRLKELVALAKEENPLYNFISEDGIRHRVWKIGSGDMIKEIREEFEKLPATYIADGHHRAASAVKVALKRRAEHPDAPKDAPFNYFLSVLFSEDELTILPYNRVVWDLNGHSEEELLKEASKLFEVSGPLKEAVEPKERGEVGMYLGGTWYDLKLKAGVRPDDPVKGLDVSVLQEKFLAPVLGIGDPRTDKRIDFVGGIRGVKELERRCEADMKIAFSMYPTSMEELLSVADAGLLMPPKSTCFEPKLRSGIFIHRL
;
A
#
# COMPACT_ATOMS: atom_id res chain seq x y z
N MET A 1 17.77 -0.63 -15.90
CA MET A 1 16.73 -1.17 -16.80
C MET A 1 15.86 -2.08 -15.95
N ALA A 2 14.56 -1.83 -15.91
CA ALA A 2 13.66 -2.58 -15.04
C ALA A 2 13.31 -3.93 -15.66
N VAL A 3 13.51 -5.01 -14.91
CA VAL A 3 13.18 -6.38 -15.34
C VAL A 3 11.82 -6.77 -14.77
N VAL A 4 10.84 -6.82 -15.65
CA VAL A 4 9.45 -7.17 -15.34
C VAL A 4 9.03 -8.33 -16.24
N ARG A 5 8.63 -9.47 -15.65
CA ARG A 5 8.36 -10.71 -16.39
C ARG A 5 6.90 -11.15 -16.30
N PRO A 6 6.38 -11.78 -17.36
CA PRO A 6 5.16 -12.56 -17.26
C PRO A 6 5.39 -13.75 -16.33
N PHE A 7 4.32 -14.36 -15.85
CA PHE A 7 4.40 -15.52 -14.94
C PHE A 7 3.20 -16.46 -15.12
N SER A 8 3.37 -17.71 -14.72
CA SER A 8 2.28 -18.68 -14.59
C SER A 8 1.55 -18.40 -13.28
N CYS A 9 0.34 -17.85 -13.40
CA CYS A 9 -0.44 -17.42 -12.25
C CYS A 9 -1.33 -18.54 -11.74
N VAL A 10 -1.34 -18.75 -10.41
CA VAL A 10 -2.44 -19.44 -9.75
C VAL A 10 -3.46 -18.38 -9.35
N ARG A 11 -4.69 -18.51 -9.81
CA ARG A 11 -5.74 -17.49 -9.66
C ARG A 11 -7.09 -18.12 -9.34
N PRO A 12 -8.04 -17.38 -8.73
CA PRO A 12 -9.38 -17.88 -8.47
C PRO A 12 -10.08 -18.41 -9.72
N ALA A 13 -10.90 -19.46 -9.57
CA ALA A 13 -11.94 -19.74 -10.53
C ALA A 13 -12.87 -18.53 -10.65
N ALA A 14 -13.40 -18.28 -11.86
CA ALA A 14 -14.09 -17.00 -12.13
C ALA A 14 -15.29 -16.76 -11.19
N GLU A 15 -16.02 -17.82 -10.84
CA GLU A 15 -17.15 -17.79 -9.93
C GLU A 15 -16.81 -17.44 -8.49
N HIS A 16 -15.54 -17.68 -8.06
CA HIS A 16 -15.07 -17.44 -6.69
C HIS A 16 -14.20 -16.19 -6.53
N ALA A 17 -13.90 -15.48 -7.63
CA ALA A 17 -12.98 -14.35 -7.58
C ALA A 17 -13.40 -13.23 -6.61
N ALA A 18 -14.69 -12.93 -6.56
CA ALA A 18 -15.25 -11.91 -5.65
C ALA A 18 -15.19 -12.33 -4.17
N GLU A 19 -15.42 -13.60 -3.88
CA GLU A 19 -15.43 -14.15 -2.51
C GLU A 19 -14.02 -14.30 -1.95
N ILE A 20 -13.07 -14.64 -2.83
CA ILE A 20 -11.67 -14.87 -2.46
C ILE A 20 -10.90 -13.56 -2.26
N ALA A 21 -11.19 -12.53 -3.06
CA ALA A 21 -10.48 -11.27 -3.06
C ALA A 21 -10.53 -10.56 -1.69
N ALA A 22 -9.42 -10.57 -0.95
CA ALA A 22 -9.34 -10.01 0.39
C ALA A 22 -8.54 -8.71 0.45
N LEU A 23 -8.87 -7.80 1.35
CA LEU A 23 -7.98 -6.70 1.72
C LEU A 23 -6.65 -7.24 2.27
N PRO A 24 -5.54 -6.49 2.15
CA PRO A 24 -4.25 -6.90 2.69
C PRO A 24 -4.31 -7.26 4.18
N TYR A 25 -3.52 -8.23 4.58
CA TYR A 25 -3.50 -8.82 5.92
C TYR A 25 -3.35 -7.78 7.06
N ASP A 26 -2.70 -6.65 6.80
CA ASP A 26 -2.38 -5.61 7.78
C ASP A 26 -3.47 -4.54 7.94
N VAL A 27 -4.56 -4.64 7.19
CA VAL A 27 -5.75 -3.78 7.34
C VAL A 27 -6.57 -4.17 8.57
N TYR A 28 -6.52 -5.44 8.97
CA TYR A 28 -7.33 -5.98 10.06
C TYR A 28 -6.50 -6.22 11.34
N ASN A 29 -7.07 -5.92 12.50
CA ASN A 29 -6.59 -6.50 13.74
C ASN A 29 -7.05 -7.97 13.86
N ARG A 30 -6.58 -8.70 14.91
CA ARG A 30 -6.86 -10.13 15.06
C ARG A 30 -8.36 -10.46 15.17
N GLU A 31 -9.10 -9.67 15.95
CA GLU A 31 -10.53 -9.89 16.15
C GLU A 31 -11.35 -9.57 14.90
N GLU A 32 -10.98 -8.50 14.20
CA GLU A 32 -11.58 -8.14 12.91
C GLU A 32 -11.34 -9.23 11.87
N ALA A 33 -10.11 -9.72 11.74
CA ALA A 33 -9.76 -10.79 10.82
C ALA A 33 -10.57 -12.08 11.10
N LYS A 34 -10.74 -12.47 12.39
CA LYS A 34 -11.57 -13.61 12.75
C LYS A 34 -13.03 -13.44 12.37
N ARG A 35 -13.59 -12.25 12.59
CA ARG A 35 -14.99 -11.95 12.20
C ARG A 35 -15.14 -12.02 10.69
N GLU A 36 -14.21 -11.44 9.97
CA GLU A 36 -14.18 -11.44 8.51
C GLU A 36 -14.16 -12.85 7.93
N VAL A 37 -13.19 -13.68 8.34
CA VAL A 37 -13.07 -15.08 7.90
C VAL A 37 -14.30 -15.92 8.28
N LYS A 38 -14.90 -15.66 9.44
CA LYS A 38 -16.14 -16.36 9.85
C LYS A 38 -17.33 -16.01 8.97
N SER A 39 -17.42 -14.76 8.52
CA SER A 39 -18.50 -14.29 7.64
C SER A 39 -18.27 -14.67 6.18
N HIS A 40 -17.01 -14.74 5.76
CA HIS A 40 -16.57 -15.02 4.39
C HIS A 40 -15.56 -16.18 4.38
N PRO A 41 -16.00 -17.44 4.45
CA PRO A 41 -15.12 -18.61 4.60
C PRO A 41 -14.13 -18.81 3.44
N LEU A 42 -14.43 -18.30 2.24
CA LEU A 42 -13.53 -18.33 1.08
C LEU A 42 -12.65 -17.07 0.96
N SER A 43 -12.75 -16.11 1.88
CA SER A 43 -11.87 -14.96 1.88
C SER A 43 -10.41 -15.38 2.01
N PHE A 44 -9.56 -14.90 1.11
CA PHE A 44 -8.11 -15.19 1.16
C PHE A 44 -7.46 -14.76 2.48
N LEU A 45 -8.14 -13.93 3.25
CA LEU A 45 -7.71 -13.54 4.57
C LEU A 45 -7.50 -14.76 5.50
N ALA A 46 -8.23 -15.87 5.29
CA ALA A 46 -8.02 -17.12 6.02
C ALA A 46 -6.62 -17.72 5.80
N ILE A 47 -6.02 -17.44 4.63
CA ILE A 47 -4.66 -17.88 4.27
C ILE A 47 -3.63 -16.81 4.67
N ASP A 48 -3.92 -15.54 4.44
CA ASP A 48 -3.02 -14.43 4.81
C ASP A 48 -2.92 -14.20 6.34
N ARG A 49 -3.97 -14.56 7.09
CA ARG A 49 -4.09 -14.50 8.56
C ARG A 49 -4.51 -15.87 9.12
N PRO A 50 -3.64 -16.90 8.93
CA PRO A 50 -3.99 -18.29 9.25
C PRO A 50 -4.30 -18.55 10.73
N GLU A 51 -3.83 -17.67 11.63
CA GLU A 51 -4.17 -17.72 13.06
C GLU A 51 -5.68 -17.52 13.33
N THR A 52 -6.46 -17.06 12.34
CA THR A 52 -7.93 -16.96 12.45
C THR A 52 -8.60 -18.32 12.63
N GLY A 53 -7.97 -19.39 12.15
CA GLY A 53 -8.42 -20.78 12.34
C GLY A 53 -8.07 -21.39 13.70
N PHE A 54 -7.37 -20.65 14.60
CA PHE A 54 -6.88 -21.16 15.88
C PHE A 54 -7.55 -20.43 17.05
N PRO A 55 -7.51 -21.03 18.27
CA PRO A 55 -7.94 -20.35 19.51
C PRO A 55 -7.16 -19.05 19.75
N ASP A 56 -7.76 -18.09 20.49
CA ASP A 56 -7.11 -16.80 20.78
C ASP A 56 -5.84 -16.92 21.62
N THR A 57 -5.71 -18.03 22.35
CA THR A 57 -4.54 -18.38 23.16
C THR A 57 -3.38 -18.95 22.34
N ALA A 58 -3.59 -19.29 21.06
CA ALA A 58 -2.54 -19.81 20.22
C ALA A 58 -1.52 -18.70 19.84
N ASP A 59 -0.25 -19.09 19.82
CA ASP A 59 0.79 -18.24 19.26
C ASP A 59 0.58 -18.09 17.75
N MET A 60 0.28 -16.88 17.29
CA MET A 60 0.01 -16.60 15.90
C MET A 60 1.26 -16.78 14.99
N TYR A 61 2.43 -16.92 15.57
CA TYR A 61 3.70 -17.11 14.87
C TYR A 61 4.24 -18.55 14.99
N ALA A 62 3.44 -19.46 15.51
CA ALA A 62 3.81 -20.86 15.62
C ALA A 62 3.91 -21.55 14.24
N PRO A 63 4.83 -22.51 14.04
CA PRO A 63 5.02 -23.20 12.76
C PRO A 63 3.74 -23.83 12.19
N GLU A 64 2.90 -24.39 13.05
CA GLU A 64 1.63 -25.03 12.67
C GLU A 64 0.62 -24.03 12.08
N VAL A 65 0.71 -22.75 12.45
CA VAL A 65 -0.15 -21.70 11.89
C VAL A 65 0.20 -21.44 10.43
N TYR A 66 1.48 -21.36 10.10
CA TYR A 66 1.93 -21.20 8.70
C TYR A 66 1.69 -22.49 7.88
N ALA A 67 1.88 -23.67 8.49
CA ALA A 67 1.56 -24.93 7.83
C ALA A 67 0.07 -25.01 7.46
N HIS A 68 -0.82 -24.55 8.34
CA HIS A 68 -2.26 -24.46 8.08
C HIS A 68 -2.57 -23.57 6.86
N ALA A 69 -1.88 -22.43 6.70
CA ALA A 69 -2.06 -21.58 5.52
C ALA A 69 -1.77 -22.34 4.22
N LYS A 70 -0.64 -23.08 4.19
CA LYS A 70 -0.26 -23.90 3.04
C LYS A 70 -1.29 -24.99 2.77
N ASP A 71 -1.65 -25.76 3.80
CA ASP A 71 -2.60 -26.86 3.65
C ASP A 71 -3.96 -26.36 3.14
N LEU A 72 -4.43 -25.23 3.65
CA LEU A 72 -5.68 -24.61 3.22
C LEU A 72 -5.59 -24.15 1.75
N PHE A 73 -4.50 -23.52 1.36
CA PHE A 73 -4.29 -23.07 -0.02
C PHE A 73 -4.26 -24.26 -0.99
N GLU A 74 -3.48 -25.32 -0.69
CA GLU A 74 -3.40 -26.51 -1.54
C GLU A 74 -4.75 -27.23 -1.59
N GLN A 75 -5.52 -27.22 -0.51
CA GLN A 75 -6.88 -27.75 -0.50
C GLN A 75 -7.78 -26.95 -1.45
N TRP A 76 -7.72 -25.61 -1.42
CA TRP A 76 -8.52 -24.78 -2.32
C TRP A 76 -8.15 -24.96 -3.81
N VAL A 77 -6.88 -25.17 -4.10
CA VAL A 77 -6.44 -25.54 -5.47
C VAL A 77 -7.02 -26.89 -5.88
N LYS A 78 -6.95 -27.91 -5.00
CA LYS A 78 -7.49 -29.25 -5.24
C LYS A 78 -9.01 -29.25 -5.42
N ASP A 79 -9.72 -28.41 -4.67
CA ASP A 79 -11.19 -28.30 -4.72
C ASP A 79 -11.67 -27.49 -5.95
N GLY A 80 -10.75 -26.91 -6.73
CA GLY A 80 -11.07 -26.13 -7.93
C GLY A 80 -11.43 -24.68 -7.67
N ASN A 81 -11.28 -24.19 -6.43
CA ASN A 81 -11.45 -22.77 -6.11
C ASN A 81 -10.37 -21.90 -6.79
N TYR A 82 -9.21 -22.50 -7.07
CA TYR A 82 -8.11 -21.91 -7.83
C TYR A 82 -7.82 -22.71 -9.08
N VAL A 83 -7.36 -22.02 -10.12
CA VAL A 83 -6.88 -22.60 -11.37
C VAL A 83 -5.46 -22.13 -11.63
N GLU A 84 -4.62 -23.01 -12.16
CA GLU A 84 -3.25 -22.68 -12.57
C GLU A 84 -3.24 -22.39 -14.08
N ASP A 85 -2.75 -21.20 -14.44
CA ASP A 85 -2.57 -20.87 -15.85
C ASP A 85 -1.34 -21.58 -16.41
N PRO A 86 -1.48 -22.33 -17.55
CA PRO A 86 -0.42 -23.18 -18.05
C PRO A 86 0.74 -22.42 -18.71
N ASN A 87 0.54 -21.14 -19.04
CA ASN A 87 1.50 -20.31 -19.73
C ASN A 87 1.79 -19.03 -18.96
N GLU A 88 3.03 -18.58 -19.03
CA GLU A 88 3.43 -17.27 -18.51
C GLU A 88 2.75 -16.16 -19.29
N THR A 89 2.12 -15.23 -18.58
CA THR A 89 1.47 -14.05 -19.16
C THR A 89 1.49 -12.87 -18.20
N TYR A 90 1.16 -11.69 -18.71
CA TYR A 90 0.78 -10.53 -17.90
C TYR A 90 -0.73 -10.51 -17.72
N TYR A 91 -1.16 -9.79 -16.68
CA TYR A 91 -2.56 -9.45 -16.48
C TYR A 91 -2.68 -7.94 -16.34
N LEU A 92 -3.87 -7.42 -16.59
CA LEU A 92 -4.24 -6.08 -16.16
C LEU A 92 -5.14 -6.21 -14.94
N TYR A 93 -4.90 -5.38 -13.96
CA TYR A 93 -5.75 -5.24 -12.79
C TYR A 93 -6.18 -3.80 -12.64
N GLU A 94 -7.48 -3.57 -12.81
CA GLU A 94 -8.10 -2.26 -12.67
C GLU A 94 -8.94 -2.21 -11.42
N LEU A 95 -8.75 -1.16 -10.64
CA LEU A 95 -9.57 -0.79 -9.50
C LEU A 95 -10.24 0.56 -9.79
N THR A 96 -11.58 0.62 -9.65
CA THR A 96 -12.31 1.85 -9.83
C THR A 96 -12.93 2.29 -8.50
N MET A 97 -12.55 3.47 -8.03
CA MET A 97 -13.07 4.13 -6.83
C MET A 97 -13.59 5.52 -7.22
N ASN A 98 -14.84 5.85 -6.83
CA ASN A 98 -15.44 7.15 -7.15
C ASN A 98 -15.34 7.52 -8.65
N ASP A 99 -15.67 6.57 -9.52
CA ASP A 99 -15.58 6.68 -10.99
C ASP A 99 -14.16 6.95 -11.54
N HIS A 100 -13.13 6.86 -10.71
CA HIS A 100 -11.74 6.97 -11.14
C HIS A 100 -11.09 5.59 -11.28
N PRO A 101 -10.85 5.09 -12.51
CA PRO A 101 -10.17 3.82 -12.74
C PRO A 101 -8.65 3.98 -12.66
N GLN A 102 -7.99 3.06 -11.99
CA GLN A 102 -6.54 2.93 -11.94
C GLN A 102 -6.18 1.53 -12.44
N THR A 103 -5.45 1.44 -13.55
CA THR A 103 -5.12 0.16 -14.22
C THR A 103 -3.64 -0.12 -14.12
N GLY A 104 -3.27 -1.24 -13.50
CA GLY A 104 -1.89 -1.69 -13.38
C GLY A 104 -1.63 -2.98 -14.17
N ILE A 105 -0.37 -3.18 -14.56
CA ILE A 105 0.12 -4.41 -15.18
C ILE A 105 0.60 -5.35 -14.07
N VAL A 106 -0.02 -6.54 -13.96
CA VAL A 106 0.36 -7.58 -13.00
C VAL A 106 1.46 -8.42 -13.60
N ALA A 107 2.55 -8.55 -12.87
CA ALA A 107 3.78 -9.16 -13.33
C ALA A 107 4.65 -9.63 -12.16
N CYS A 108 5.78 -10.25 -12.49
CA CYS A 108 6.84 -10.55 -11.53
C CYS A 108 8.03 -9.63 -11.77
N SER A 109 8.39 -8.82 -10.77
CA SER A 109 9.52 -7.88 -10.77
C SER A 109 10.77 -8.52 -10.19
N SER A 110 11.95 -8.15 -10.72
CA SER A 110 13.23 -8.77 -10.35
C SER A 110 13.66 -8.42 -8.93
N VAL A 111 14.07 -9.44 -8.18
CA VAL A 111 14.75 -9.29 -6.87
C VAL A 111 16.05 -8.51 -7.02
N ASP A 112 16.80 -8.73 -8.09
CA ASP A 112 18.05 -8.01 -8.33
C ASP A 112 17.83 -6.52 -8.58
N ASP A 113 16.71 -6.14 -9.19
CA ASP A 113 16.34 -4.73 -9.36
C ASP A 113 16.09 -4.04 -8.01
N TYR A 114 15.51 -4.75 -7.05
CA TYR A 114 15.36 -4.22 -5.69
C TYR A 114 16.71 -4.08 -5.00
N VAL A 115 17.58 -5.09 -5.08
CA VAL A 115 18.91 -5.09 -4.46
C VAL A 115 19.81 -4.00 -5.04
N ASN A 116 19.74 -3.79 -6.36
CA ASN A 116 20.56 -2.83 -7.10
C ASN A 116 19.96 -1.42 -7.17
N GLY A 117 18.81 -1.18 -6.54
CA GLY A 117 18.18 0.14 -6.47
C GLY A 117 17.51 0.61 -7.77
N VAL A 118 17.23 -0.30 -8.71
CA VAL A 118 16.35 -0.06 -9.86
C VAL A 118 14.91 0.06 -9.39
N ILE A 119 14.50 -0.77 -8.44
CA ILE A 119 13.24 -0.60 -7.70
C ILE A 119 13.53 0.28 -6.49
N LYS A 120 13.05 1.52 -6.54
CA LYS A 120 13.30 2.54 -5.52
C LYS A 120 12.27 2.48 -4.40
N LYS A 121 12.71 2.76 -3.21
CA LYS A 121 11.91 2.76 -1.98
C LYS A 121 11.94 4.13 -1.31
N HIS A 122 10.88 4.45 -0.60
CA HIS A 122 10.75 5.71 0.14
C HIS A 122 10.38 5.51 1.61
N GLU A 123 10.30 4.26 2.08
CA GLU A 123 9.96 3.92 3.48
C GLU A 123 10.87 2.81 4.01
N ASN A 124 11.22 2.89 5.30
CA ASN A 124 11.90 1.82 6.01
C ASN A 124 10.92 0.75 6.47
N THR A 125 11.40 -0.49 6.49
CA THR A 125 10.65 -1.64 6.97
C THR A 125 10.99 -1.97 8.42
N ARG A 126 10.07 -2.68 9.10
CA ARG A 126 10.26 -3.15 10.48
C ARG A 126 10.54 -4.65 10.47
N GLU A 127 11.60 -5.05 11.14
CA GLU A 127 12.09 -6.44 11.15
C GLU A 127 11.03 -7.45 11.62
N GLU A 128 10.26 -7.12 12.66
CA GLU A 128 9.20 -8.00 13.18
C GLU A 128 8.13 -8.34 12.13
N LYS A 129 7.69 -7.33 11.36
CA LYS A 129 6.71 -7.52 10.28
C LYS A 129 7.29 -8.28 9.09
N GLU A 130 8.57 -8.08 8.82
CA GLU A 130 9.26 -8.83 7.77
C GLU A 130 9.39 -10.32 8.13
N LEU A 131 9.77 -10.65 9.37
CA LEU A 131 9.94 -12.03 9.83
C LEU A 131 8.64 -12.84 9.69
N ASP A 132 7.51 -12.25 10.02
CA ASP A 132 6.21 -12.88 9.81
C ASP A 132 5.96 -13.21 8.33
N ARG A 133 6.14 -12.23 7.45
CA ARG A 133 5.91 -12.41 6.01
C ARG A 133 6.96 -13.33 5.37
N ILE A 134 8.21 -13.31 5.81
CA ILE A 134 9.25 -14.25 5.36
C ILE A 134 8.81 -15.69 5.64
N ARG A 135 8.37 -15.98 6.87
CA ARG A 135 7.89 -17.32 7.26
C ARG A 135 6.68 -17.74 6.43
N HIS A 136 5.73 -16.83 6.27
CA HIS A 136 4.53 -17.07 5.49
C HIS A 136 4.86 -17.41 4.03
N ILE A 137 5.63 -16.58 3.34
CA ILE A 137 6.04 -16.81 1.93
C ILE A 137 6.83 -18.10 1.80
N ASP A 138 7.77 -18.35 2.70
CA ASP A 138 8.66 -19.50 2.63
C ASP A 138 7.92 -20.83 2.84
N VAL A 139 6.97 -20.88 3.79
CA VAL A 139 6.16 -22.08 4.05
C VAL A 139 5.09 -22.27 2.96
N MET A 140 4.43 -21.20 2.54
CA MET A 140 3.44 -21.24 1.45
C MET A 140 4.05 -21.65 0.11
N ASP A 141 5.35 -21.43 -0.05
CA ASP A 141 6.05 -21.58 -1.34
C ASP A 141 5.40 -20.73 -2.45
N ALA A 142 4.86 -19.58 -2.06
CA ALA A 142 4.12 -18.69 -2.94
C ALA A 142 4.01 -17.27 -2.38
N GLN A 143 3.79 -16.32 -3.27
CA GLN A 143 3.47 -14.92 -2.96
C GLN A 143 2.03 -14.63 -3.38
N SER A 144 1.22 -14.11 -2.45
CA SER A 144 -0.23 -13.96 -2.59
C SER A 144 -0.71 -12.51 -2.54
N GLY A 145 0.08 -11.62 -1.97
CA GLY A 145 -0.20 -10.20 -1.85
C GLY A 145 0.69 -9.39 -2.80
N PRO A 146 0.18 -8.87 -3.90
CA PRO A 146 1.02 -8.16 -4.86
C PRO A 146 1.61 -6.88 -4.26
N ILE A 147 2.84 -6.57 -4.66
CA ILE A 147 3.52 -5.34 -4.29
C ILE A 147 3.07 -4.25 -5.26
N PHE A 148 2.69 -3.10 -4.72
CA PHE A 148 2.22 -1.98 -5.50
C PHE A 148 3.42 -1.15 -5.98
N LEU A 149 3.71 -1.20 -7.28
CA LEU A 149 4.78 -0.43 -7.90
C LEU A 149 4.21 0.68 -8.77
N ALA A 150 4.96 1.77 -8.90
CA ALA A 150 4.70 2.84 -9.86
C ALA A 150 5.85 2.94 -10.87
N TYR A 151 5.56 3.48 -12.05
CA TYR A 151 6.57 3.82 -13.05
C TYR A 151 6.22 5.15 -13.74
N ARG A 152 7.23 5.85 -14.25
CA ARG A 152 7.02 7.09 -15.03
C ARG A 152 6.27 6.80 -16.32
N PRO A 153 5.33 7.66 -16.77
CA PRO A 153 4.45 7.38 -17.88
C PRO A 153 5.19 6.98 -19.16
N VAL A 154 4.75 5.88 -19.77
CA VAL A 154 5.26 5.37 -21.04
C VAL A 154 4.08 5.28 -22.02
N LYS A 155 4.12 6.09 -23.07
CA LYS A 155 3.03 6.14 -24.04
C LYS A 155 2.68 4.78 -24.62
N ARG A 156 3.69 3.98 -24.99
CA ARG A 156 3.46 2.66 -25.59
C ARG A 156 2.81 1.68 -24.62
N LEU A 157 3.20 1.67 -23.33
CA LEU A 157 2.54 0.84 -22.33
C LEU A 157 1.06 1.22 -22.15
N LYS A 158 0.73 2.52 -22.18
CA LYS A 158 -0.67 2.98 -22.12
C LYS A 158 -1.49 2.50 -23.33
N GLU A 159 -0.91 2.55 -24.53
CA GLU A 159 -1.55 2.04 -25.75
C GLU A 159 -1.82 0.52 -25.63
N LEU A 160 -0.84 -0.25 -25.14
CA LEU A 160 -0.97 -1.70 -24.96
C LEU A 160 -2.02 -2.05 -23.90
N VAL A 161 -2.07 -1.29 -22.81
CA VAL A 161 -3.10 -1.44 -21.76
C VAL A 161 -4.49 -1.14 -22.33
N ALA A 162 -4.63 -0.05 -23.10
CA ALA A 162 -5.90 0.30 -23.74
C ALA A 162 -6.38 -0.80 -24.69
N LEU A 163 -5.48 -1.32 -25.53
CA LEU A 163 -5.79 -2.40 -26.48
C LEU A 163 -6.20 -3.69 -25.75
N ALA A 164 -5.51 -4.08 -24.68
CA ALA A 164 -5.86 -5.27 -23.92
C ALA A 164 -7.24 -5.17 -23.24
N LYS A 165 -7.67 -3.95 -22.90
CA LYS A 165 -9.00 -3.67 -22.28
C LYS A 165 -10.16 -3.72 -23.28
N GLU A 166 -9.92 -3.81 -24.59
CA GLU A 166 -10.97 -4.04 -25.58
C GLU A 166 -11.55 -5.46 -25.51
N GLU A 167 -10.81 -6.41 -24.93
CA GLU A 167 -11.27 -7.75 -24.65
C GLU A 167 -12.20 -7.82 -23.42
N ASN A 168 -12.98 -8.89 -23.34
CA ASN A 168 -13.80 -9.12 -22.15
C ASN A 168 -12.90 -9.38 -20.92
N PRO A 169 -13.18 -8.76 -19.78
CA PRO A 169 -12.43 -9.02 -18.56
C PRO A 169 -12.62 -10.47 -18.08
N LEU A 170 -11.56 -11.06 -17.58
CA LEU A 170 -11.57 -12.35 -16.89
C LEU A 170 -12.40 -12.29 -15.60
N TYR A 171 -12.25 -11.20 -14.84
CA TYR A 171 -13.06 -10.89 -13.65
C TYR A 171 -13.65 -9.49 -13.77
N ASN A 172 -14.86 -9.33 -13.24
CA ASN A 172 -15.53 -8.04 -13.11
C ASN A 172 -16.53 -8.12 -11.96
N PHE A 173 -16.16 -7.59 -10.80
CA PHE A 173 -17.01 -7.59 -9.60
C PHE A 173 -16.85 -6.29 -8.81
N ILE A 174 -17.78 -6.06 -7.88
CA ILE A 174 -17.73 -4.95 -6.92
C ILE A 174 -17.60 -5.57 -5.53
N SER A 175 -16.59 -5.15 -4.77
CA SER A 175 -16.38 -5.55 -3.38
C SER A 175 -17.29 -4.75 -2.43
N GLU A 176 -17.44 -5.20 -1.17
CA GLU A 176 -18.34 -4.59 -0.19
C GLU A 176 -18.04 -3.12 0.12
N ASP A 177 -16.78 -2.71 -0.02
CA ASP A 177 -16.34 -1.31 0.11
C ASP A 177 -16.64 -0.46 -1.13
N GLY A 178 -17.39 -0.99 -2.10
CA GLY A 178 -17.83 -0.28 -3.30
C GLY A 178 -16.80 -0.14 -4.40
N ILE A 179 -15.62 -0.76 -4.24
CA ILE A 179 -14.58 -0.74 -5.25
C ILE A 179 -14.90 -1.77 -6.35
N ARG A 180 -14.87 -1.33 -7.60
CA ARG A 180 -14.99 -2.22 -8.75
C ARG A 180 -13.63 -2.78 -9.12
N HIS A 181 -13.55 -4.10 -9.28
CA HIS A 181 -12.35 -4.84 -9.68
C HIS A 181 -12.56 -5.45 -11.06
N ARG A 182 -11.65 -5.18 -11.98
CA ARG A 182 -11.62 -5.82 -13.30
C ARG A 182 -10.24 -6.39 -13.58
N VAL A 183 -10.20 -7.57 -14.15
CA VAL A 183 -8.95 -8.25 -14.51
C VAL A 183 -9.02 -8.72 -15.96
N TRP A 184 -7.98 -8.48 -16.74
CA TRP A 184 -7.81 -9.01 -18.07
C TRP A 184 -6.54 -9.87 -18.12
N LYS A 185 -6.58 -10.93 -18.92
CA LYS A 185 -5.41 -11.78 -19.22
C LYS A 185 -4.86 -11.38 -20.58
N ILE A 186 -3.56 -11.13 -20.67
CA ILE A 186 -2.92 -10.78 -21.93
C ILE A 186 -2.50 -12.04 -22.67
N GLY A 187 -3.25 -12.41 -23.73
CA GLY A 187 -3.04 -13.65 -24.46
C GLY A 187 -2.09 -13.55 -25.65
N SER A 188 -1.83 -12.34 -26.18
CA SER A 188 -0.99 -12.13 -27.37
C SER A 188 0.49 -12.21 -27.05
N GLY A 189 1.22 -13.14 -27.69
CA GLY A 189 2.67 -13.26 -27.54
C GLY A 189 3.44 -12.00 -27.97
N ASP A 190 2.97 -11.30 -28.99
CA ASP A 190 3.57 -10.04 -29.43
C ASP A 190 3.39 -8.95 -28.38
N MET A 191 2.19 -8.84 -27.80
CA MET A 191 1.93 -7.87 -26.71
C MET A 191 2.75 -8.17 -25.47
N ILE A 192 2.89 -9.44 -25.09
CA ILE A 192 3.75 -9.88 -23.97
C ILE A 192 5.19 -9.44 -24.21
N LYS A 193 5.70 -9.66 -25.42
CA LYS A 193 7.05 -9.25 -25.81
C LYS A 193 7.23 -7.73 -25.74
N GLU A 194 6.30 -6.98 -26.32
CA GLU A 194 6.36 -5.50 -26.33
C GLU A 194 6.30 -4.92 -24.89
N ILE A 195 5.42 -5.41 -24.03
CA ILE A 195 5.33 -4.97 -22.62
C ILE A 195 6.70 -5.16 -21.94
N ARG A 196 7.31 -6.33 -22.10
CA ARG A 196 8.62 -6.62 -21.52
C ARG A 196 9.69 -5.65 -22.03
N GLU A 197 9.76 -5.44 -23.36
CA GLU A 197 10.72 -4.54 -23.99
C GLU A 197 10.54 -3.07 -23.56
N GLU A 198 9.30 -2.62 -23.31
CA GLU A 198 9.04 -1.28 -22.81
C GLU A 198 9.50 -1.10 -21.36
N PHE A 199 9.28 -2.08 -20.49
CA PHE A 199 9.80 -2.04 -19.12
C PHE A 199 11.34 -2.06 -19.08
N GLU A 200 11.98 -2.84 -19.94
CA GLU A 200 13.45 -2.89 -20.05
C GLU A 200 14.07 -1.52 -20.40
N LYS A 201 13.32 -0.58 -21.00
CA LYS A 201 13.77 0.79 -21.29
C LYS A 201 13.70 1.71 -20.06
N LEU A 202 12.94 1.33 -19.02
CA LEU A 202 12.78 2.17 -17.84
C LEU A 202 14.03 2.11 -16.94
N PRO A 203 14.52 3.26 -16.48
CA PRO A 203 15.68 3.30 -15.58
C PRO A 203 15.34 2.87 -14.16
N ALA A 204 14.08 3.02 -13.74
CA ALA A 204 13.60 2.70 -12.40
C ALA A 204 12.10 2.45 -12.35
N THR A 205 11.68 1.71 -11.32
CA THR A 205 10.31 1.64 -10.80
C THR A 205 10.33 2.00 -9.30
N TYR A 206 9.16 2.25 -8.71
CA TYR A 206 9.06 2.81 -7.38
C TYR A 206 8.04 2.02 -6.56
N ILE A 207 8.38 1.65 -5.33
CA ILE A 207 7.40 1.03 -4.43
C ILE A 207 6.43 2.12 -3.99
N ALA A 208 5.16 1.97 -4.36
CA ALA A 208 4.07 2.83 -3.89
C ALA A 208 3.51 2.33 -2.55
N ASP A 209 3.21 1.03 -2.45
CA ASP A 209 2.77 0.37 -1.22
C ASP A 209 3.32 -1.06 -1.13
N GLY A 210 3.46 -1.60 0.08
CA GLY A 210 3.94 -2.96 0.32
C GLY A 210 5.44 -3.09 0.53
N HIS A 211 6.12 -2.09 1.10
CA HIS A 211 7.55 -2.13 1.42
C HIS A 211 7.95 -3.38 2.22
N HIS A 212 7.15 -3.77 3.24
CA HIS A 212 7.40 -4.99 4.02
C HIS A 212 7.27 -6.25 3.18
N ARG A 213 6.27 -6.32 2.28
CA ARG A 213 6.09 -7.46 1.36
C ARG A 213 7.28 -7.58 0.39
N ALA A 214 7.74 -6.46 -0.16
CA ALA A 214 8.91 -6.43 -1.05
C ALA A 214 10.17 -6.89 -0.32
N ALA A 215 10.47 -6.33 0.85
CA ALA A 215 11.64 -6.70 1.64
C ALA A 215 11.62 -8.19 2.02
N SER A 216 10.45 -8.72 2.41
CA SER A 216 10.29 -10.13 2.77
C SER A 216 10.48 -11.06 1.58
N ALA A 217 9.90 -10.74 0.42
CA ALA A 217 10.09 -11.51 -0.80
C ALA A 217 11.56 -11.57 -1.23
N VAL A 218 12.27 -10.43 -1.15
CA VAL A 218 13.71 -10.36 -1.44
C VAL A 218 14.52 -11.21 -0.47
N LYS A 219 14.23 -11.17 0.84
CA LYS A 219 14.94 -11.99 1.84
C LYS A 219 14.72 -13.48 1.63
N VAL A 220 13.49 -13.90 1.27
CA VAL A 220 13.20 -15.30 0.90
C VAL A 220 14.00 -15.70 -0.33
N ALA A 221 14.03 -14.86 -1.36
CA ALA A 221 14.81 -15.14 -2.59
C ALA A 221 16.30 -15.29 -2.29
N LEU A 222 16.89 -14.40 -1.50
CA LEU A 222 18.31 -14.47 -1.13
C LEU A 222 18.61 -15.72 -0.29
N LYS A 223 17.72 -16.12 0.61
CA LYS A 223 17.80 -17.39 1.36
C LYS A 223 17.82 -18.59 0.40
N ARG A 224 16.85 -18.66 -0.54
CA ARG A 224 16.75 -19.77 -1.50
C ARG A 224 17.93 -19.83 -2.45
N ARG A 225 18.48 -18.68 -2.88
CA ARG A 225 19.73 -18.64 -3.65
C ARG A 225 20.89 -19.29 -2.90
N ALA A 226 20.99 -19.08 -1.60
CA ALA A 226 22.02 -19.69 -0.77
C ALA A 226 21.81 -21.19 -0.56
N GLU A 227 20.54 -21.63 -0.46
CA GLU A 227 20.19 -23.05 -0.33
C GLU A 227 20.26 -23.82 -1.65
N HIS A 228 20.06 -23.14 -2.79
CA HIS A 228 20.05 -23.70 -4.14
C HIS A 228 21.00 -22.95 -5.09
N PRO A 229 22.32 -23.01 -4.87
CA PRO A 229 23.30 -22.22 -5.65
C PRO A 229 23.33 -22.57 -7.15
N ASP A 230 22.89 -23.77 -7.52
CA ASP A 230 22.80 -24.26 -8.91
C ASP A 230 21.44 -23.95 -9.56
N ALA A 231 20.52 -23.27 -8.90
CA ALA A 231 19.24 -22.92 -9.48
C ALA A 231 19.40 -22.00 -10.70
N PRO A 232 18.51 -22.13 -11.71
CA PRO A 232 18.53 -21.25 -12.86
C PRO A 232 18.38 -19.78 -12.46
N LYS A 233 19.00 -18.87 -13.23
CA LYS A 233 18.86 -17.43 -12.97
C LYS A 233 17.44 -16.91 -13.09
N ASP A 234 16.61 -17.62 -13.81
CA ASP A 234 15.19 -17.32 -14.01
C ASP A 234 14.26 -18.15 -13.11
N ALA A 235 14.81 -18.81 -12.08
CA ALA A 235 14.01 -19.50 -11.08
C ALA A 235 12.93 -18.57 -10.50
N PRO A 236 11.69 -19.06 -10.27
CA PRO A 236 10.56 -18.23 -9.83
C PRO A 236 10.86 -17.37 -8.60
N PHE A 237 11.57 -17.88 -7.61
CA PHE A 237 11.94 -17.15 -6.41
C PHE A 237 12.87 -15.94 -6.64
N ASN A 238 13.44 -15.77 -7.85
CA ASN A 238 14.22 -14.59 -8.22
C ASN A 238 13.36 -13.39 -8.62
N TYR A 239 12.06 -13.54 -8.56
CA TYR A 239 11.08 -12.53 -8.89
C TYR A 239 10.02 -12.44 -7.81
N PHE A 240 9.35 -11.28 -7.70
CA PHE A 240 8.25 -11.11 -6.77
C PHE A 240 7.01 -10.52 -7.47
N LEU A 241 5.85 -11.00 -7.01
CA LEU A 241 4.55 -10.58 -7.51
C LEU A 241 4.33 -9.08 -7.30
N SER A 242 4.01 -8.37 -8.38
CA SER A 242 3.79 -6.92 -8.36
C SER A 242 2.66 -6.50 -9.29
N VAL A 243 2.06 -5.34 -8.99
CA VAL A 243 1.20 -4.62 -9.92
C VAL A 243 1.83 -3.26 -10.17
N LEU A 244 2.14 -2.98 -11.44
CA LEU A 244 2.85 -1.77 -11.85
C LEU A 244 1.88 -0.79 -12.51
N PHE A 245 1.75 0.41 -11.93
CA PHE A 245 0.88 1.48 -12.43
C PHE A 245 1.69 2.63 -13.02
N SER A 246 1.14 3.26 -14.04
CA SER A 246 1.65 4.56 -14.47
C SER A 246 1.38 5.60 -13.37
N GLU A 247 2.38 6.39 -12.99
CA GLU A 247 2.26 7.35 -11.86
C GLU A 247 1.10 8.33 -12.00
N ASP A 248 0.74 8.70 -13.24
CA ASP A 248 -0.33 9.64 -13.54
C ASP A 248 -1.74 9.05 -13.48
N GLU A 249 -1.87 7.74 -13.22
CA GLU A 249 -3.15 7.09 -12.94
C GLU A 249 -3.42 6.96 -11.42
N LEU A 250 -2.40 7.20 -10.58
CA LEU A 250 -2.47 6.92 -9.16
C LEU A 250 -3.06 8.06 -8.35
N THR A 251 -3.89 7.70 -7.39
CA THR A 251 -4.44 8.61 -6.40
C THR A 251 -3.79 8.34 -5.04
N ILE A 252 -3.17 9.37 -4.46
CA ILE A 252 -2.71 9.36 -3.08
C ILE A 252 -3.74 10.14 -2.26
N LEU A 253 -4.32 9.51 -1.24
CA LEU A 253 -5.17 10.18 -0.28
C LEU A 253 -4.32 10.76 0.88
N PRO A 254 -4.81 11.78 1.60
CA PRO A 254 -4.09 12.34 2.73
C PRO A 254 -3.93 11.30 3.84
N TYR A 255 -2.84 11.40 4.58
CA TYR A 255 -2.72 10.74 5.87
C TYR A 255 -2.87 11.82 6.93
N ASN A 256 -4.02 11.82 7.62
CA ASN A 256 -4.35 12.79 8.66
C ASN A 256 -3.73 12.39 10.01
N ARG A 257 -3.62 13.34 10.94
CA ARG A 257 -3.04 13.15 12.27
C ARG A 257 -4.06 13.47 13.33
N VAL A 258 -4.06 12.69 14.42
CA VAL A 258 -4.82 12.97 15.65
C VAL A 258 -3.91 12.84 16.86
N VAL A 259 -4.04 13.72 17.83
CA VAL A 259 -3.17 13.75 19.02
C VAL A 259 -4.01 13.75 20.28
N TRP A 260 -3.61 12.92 21.24
CA TRP A 260 -4.36 12.64 22.47
C TRP A 260 -4.44 13.82 23.44
N ASP A 261 -3.40 14.62 23.56
CA ASP A 261 -3.34 15.74 24.48
C ASP A 261 -2.76 17.01 23.83
N LEU A 262 -2.88 18.13 24.53
CA LEU A 262 -2.38 19.42 24.08
C LEU A 262 -1.01 19.78 24.71
N ASN A 263 -0.32 18.82 25.30
CA ASN A 263 0.99 19.00 25.95
C ASN A 263 0.99 20.16 27.01
N GLY A 264 -0.12 20.29 27.74
CA GLY A 264 -0.29 21.31 28.76
C GLY A 264 -0.67 22.71 28.26
N HIS A 265 -0.77 22.91 26.95
CA HIS A 265 -1.22 24.19 26.37
C HIS A 265 -2.74 24.33 26.45
N SER A 266 -3.20 25.57 26.59
CA SER A 266 -4.58 25.95 26.29
C SER A 266 -4.82 26.02 24.76
N GLU A 267 -6.07 26.05 24.36
CA GLU A 267 -6.44 26.19 22.94
C GLU A 267 -5.94 27.53 22.37
N GLU A 268 -6.03 28.62 23.17
CA GLU A 268 -5.54 29.96 22.79
C GLU A 268 -4.01 29.96 22.58
N GLU A 269 -3.27 29.29 23.46
CA GLU A 269 -1.82 29.17 23.32
C GLU A 269 -1.43 28.41 22.08
N LEU A 270 -2.16 27.30 21.74
CA LEU A 270 -1.93 26.55 20.53
C LEU A 270 -2.21 27.37 19.27
N LEU A 271 -3.30 28.12 19.22
CA LEU A 271 -3.60 29.05 18.13
C LEU A 271 -2.51 30.12 17.96
N LYS A 272 -1.98 30.61 19.05
CA LYS A 272 -0.87 31.58 19.03
C LYS A 272 0.42 30.92 18.50
N GLU A 273 0.74 29.71 18.92
CA GLU A 273 1.88 28.96 18.39
C GLU A 273 1.69 28.66 16.89
N ALA A 274 0.50 28.19 16.47
CA ALA A 274 0.17 27.96 15.05
C ALA A 274 0.32 29.25 14.23
N SER A 275 -0.10 30.39 14.76
CA SER A 275 -0.01 31.69 14.06
C SER A 275 1.42 32.17 13.80
N LYS A 276 2.43 31.59 14.44
CA LYS A 276 3.84 31.88 14.11
C LYS A 276 4.26 31.29 12.76
N LEU A 277 3.67 30.16 12.40
CA LEU A 277 4.02 29.37 11.22
C LEU A 277 3.02 29.54 10.09
N PHE A 278 1.74 29.71 10.45
CA PHE A 278 0.61 29.72 9.51
C PHE A 278 -0.16 31.05 9.59
N GLU A 279 -0.84 31.37 8.50
CA GLU A 279 -1.97 32.27 8.52
C GLU A 279 -3.17 31.44 8.99
N VAL A 280 -3.78 31.82 10.11
CA VAL A 280 -4.85 31.09 10.77
C VAL A 280 -6.18 31.76 10.47
N SER A 281 -7.12 31.03 9.87
CA SER A 281 -8.49 31.47 9.63
C SER A 281 -9.46 30.60 10.43
N GLY A 282 -10.46 31.18 11.05
CA GLY A 282 -11.45 30.49 11.88
C GLY A 282 -11.83 31.25 13.12
N PRO A 283 -12.69 30.68 14.00
CA PRO A 283 -13.24 29.34 13.95
C PRO A 283 -14.25 29.11 12.83
N LEU A 284 -14.23 27.93 12.24
CA LEU A 284 -15.12 27.48 11.17
C LEU A 284 -16.01 26.32 11.65
N LYS A 285 -17.27 26.29 11.19
CA LYS A 285 -18.19 25.19 11.51
C LYS A 285 -18.03 24.00 10.55
N GLU A 286 -17.64 24.29 9.32
CA GLU A 286 -17.44 23.29 8.28
C GLU A 286 -16.04 22.70 8.37
N ALA A 287 -15.94 21.40 8.09
CA ALA A 287 -14.66 20.72 8.06
C ALA A 287 -13.73 21.30 7.01
N VAL A 288 -12.46 21.46 7.37
CA VAL A 288 -11.43 21.96 6.47
C VAL A 288 -10.75 20.76 5.78
N GLU A 289 -10.94 20.67 4.47
CA GLU A 289 -10.20 19.77 3.59
C GLU A 289 -9.20 20.61 2.79
N PRO A 290 -7.88 20.46 3.04
CA PRO A 290 -6.85 21.21 2.33
C PRO A 290 -6.97 21.05 0.81
N LYS A 291 -6.83 22.15 0.07
CA LYS A 291 -6.98 22.21 -1.38
C LYS A 291 -5.66 22.36 -2.13
N GLU A 292 -4.65 22.80 -1.43
CA GLU A 292 -3.33 23.03 -1.99
C GLU A 292 -2.20 22.69 -1.01
N ARG A 293 -1.02 22.48 -1.53
CA ARG A 293 0.18 22.24 -0.74
C ARG A 293 0.46 23.40 0.20
N GLY A 294 0.70 23.11 1.46
CA GLY A 294 0.91 24.09 2.54
C GLY A 294 -0.34 24.48 3.28
N GLU A 295 -1.48 23.97 2.91
CA GLU A 295 -2.72 24.10 3.66
C GLU A 295 -2.92 22.91 4.60
N VAL A 296 -3.36 23.16 5.83
CA VAL A 296 -3.64 22.16 6.86
C VAL A 296 -4.92 22.57 7.59
N GLY A 297 -5.88 21.66 7.67
CA GLY A 297 -7.02 21.87 8.56
C GLY A 297 -6.68 21.45 9.99
N MET A 298 -7.04 22.26 10.98
CA MET A 298 -6.87 21.90 12.39
C MET A 298 -8.24 21.88 13.08
N TYR A 299 -8.58 20.76 13.69
CA TYR A 299 -9.78 20.62 14.53
C TYR A 299 -9.39 20.69 16.00
N LEU A 300 -9.85 21.71 16.71
CA LEU A 300 -9.49 22.00 18.09
C LEU A 300 -10.70 22.58 18.82
N GLY A 301 -11.02 22.11 20.03
CA GLY A 301 -12.12 22.64 20.85
C GLY A 301 -13.50 22.56 20.18
N GLY A 302 -13.71 21.56 19.31
CA GLY A 302 -14.99 21.38 18.61
C GLY A 302 -15.20 22.28 17.38
N THR A 303 -14.14 22.97 16.92
CA THR A 303 -14.19 23.85 15.75
C THR A 303 -13.01 23.63 14.81
N TRP A 304 -13.18 24.00 13.55
CA TRP A 304 -12.14 23.93 12.55
C TRP A 304 -11.40 25.25 12.38
N TYR A 305 -10.12 25.16 12.04
CA TYR A 305 -9.27 26.27 11.64
C TYR A 305 -8.55 25.92 10.36
N ASP A 306 -8.51 26.84 9.41
CA ASP A 306 -7.72 26.72 8.19
C ASP A 306 -6.34 27.37 8.40
N LEU A 307 -5.31 26.59 8.21
CA LEU A 307 -3.91 26.94 8.44
C LEU A 307 -3.17 26.96 7.10
N LYS A 308 -2.78 28.17 6.61
CA LYS A 308 -1.97 28.33 5.41
C LYS A 308 -0.54 28.64 5.77
N LEU A 309 0.40 27.82 5.32
CA LEU A 309 1.82 27.96 5.65
C LEU A 309 2.37 29.28 5.12
N LYS A 310 2.99 30.08 6.00
CA LYS A 310 3.58 31.36 5.63
C LYS A 310 4.76 31.20 4.68
N ALA A 311 4.98 32.20 3.83
CA ALA A 311 6.13 32.27 2.94
C ALA A 311 7.45 32.17 3.73
N GLY A 312 8.42 31.39 3.21
CA GLY A 312 9.75 31.23 3.81
C GLY A 312 9.83 30.24 4.98
N VAL A 313 8.71 29.65 5.41
CA VAL A 313 8.71 28.62 6.49
C VAL A 313 9.11 27.24 5.93
N ARG A 314 8.73 26.93 4.71
CA ARG A 314 9.03 25.65 4.04
C ARG A 314 10.52 25.53 3.70
N PRO A 315 11.21 24.46 4.13
CA PRO A 315 12.58 24.18 3.69
C PRO A 315 12.63 23.81 2.19
N ASP A 316 13.73 24.21 1.55
CA ASP A 316 14.06 23.74 0.19
C ASP A 316 14.81 22.40 0.27
N ASP A 317 14.05 21.34 0.59
CA ASP A 317 14.56 19.98 0.79
C ASP A 317 13.44 18.99 0.44
N PRO A 318 13.71 17.93 -0.32
CA PRO A 318 12.66 17.02 -0.80
C PRO A 318 11.90 16.30 0.31
N VAL A 319 12.51 16.08 1.49
CA VAL A 319 11.88 15.42 2.63
C VAL A 319 11.34 16.45 3.63
N LYS A 320 12.18 17.40 4.07
CA LYS A 320 11.78 18.41 5.06
C LYS A 320 10.75 19.39 4.51
N GLY A 321 10.69 19.56 3.17
CA GLY A 321 9.72 20.38 2.47
C GLY A 321 8.33 19.75 2.31
N LEU A 322 8.13 18.47 2.63
CA LEU A 322 6.81 17.83 2.64
C LEU A 322 5.92 18.44 3.71
N ASP A 323 4.63 18.61 3.45
CA ASP A 323 3.69 19.18 4.43
C ASP A 323 3.66 18.38 5.73
N VAL A 324 3.75 17.07 5.64
CA VAL A 324 3.83 16.16 6.79
C VAL A 324 5.09 16.39 7.63
N SER A 325 6.23 16.71 6.98
CA SER A 325 7.48 17.01 7.67
C SER A 325 7.44 18.40 8.29
N VAL A 326 6.92 19.38 7.58
CA VAL A 326 6.77 20.74 8.11
C VAL A 326 5.89 20.75 9.35
N LEU A 327 4.73 20.09 9.30
CA LEU A 327 3.84 19.97 10.46
C LEU A 327 4.55 19.25 11.62
N GLN A 328 5.22 18.13 11.36
CA GLN A 328 5.94 17.37 12.38
C GLN A 328 7.06 18.18 13.03
N GLU A 329 7.97 18.74 12.24
CA GLU A 329 9.20 19.35 12.74
C GLU A 329 8.97 20.76 13.31
N LYS A 330 7.98 21.50 12.78
CA LYS A 330 7.75 22.89 13.16
C LYS A 330 6.64 23.07 14.18
N PHE A 331 5.70 22.11 14.28
CA PHE A 331 4.56 22.22 15.19
C PHE A 331 4.40 21.02 16.13
N LEU A 332 4.26 19.81 15.63
CA LEU A 332 3.98 18.64 16.48
C LEU A 332 5.11 18.37 17.48
N ALA A 333 6.37 18.38 17.03
CA ALA A 333 7.51 18.14 17.90
C ALA A 333 7.75 19.28 18.90
N PRO A 334 7.91 20.55 18.48
CA PRO A 334 8.26 21.64 19.42
C PRO A 334 7.10 22.10 20.30
N VAL A 335 5.85 22.00 19.85
CA VAL A 335 4.67 22.53 20.58
C VAL A 335 3.94 21.41 21.31
N LEU A 336 3.58 20.33 20.61
CA LEU A 336 2.85 19.20 21.20
C LEU A 336 3.79 18.13 21.80
N GLY A 337 5.10 18.29 21.68
CA GLY A 337 6.08 17.36 22.24
C GLY A 337 6.08 15.97 21.60
N ILE A 338 5.54 15.83 20.38
CA ILE A 338 5.52 14.56 19.62
C ILE A 338 6.89 14.38 18.96
N GLY A 339 7.77 13.59 19.58
CA GLY A 339 9.13 13.35 19.07
C GLY A 339 9.18 12.48 17.83
N ASP A 340 9.24 11.16 18.03
CA ASP A 340 9.19 10.19 16.91
C ASP A 340 7.78 9.65 16.75
N PRO A 341 7.07 10.02 15.68
CA PRO A 341 5.68 9.60 15.46
C PRO A 341 5.51 8.09 15.24
N ARG A 342 6.60 7.33 15.07
CA ARG A 342 6.57 5.87 14.99
C ARG A 342 6.40 5.19 16.34
N THR A 343 6.82 5.85 17.40
CA THR A 343 6.90 5.28 18.76
C THR A 343 6.09 6.06 19.79
N ASP A 344 5.77 7.32 19.55
CA ASP A 344 4.96 8.15 20.44
C ASP A 344 3.50 7.67 20.40
N LYS A 345 2.98 7.23 21.54
CA LYS A 345 1.61 6.70 21.67
C LYS A 345 0.54 7.81 21.74
N ARG A 346 0.93 9.08 21.82
CA ARG A 346 0.01 10.22 21.86
C ARG A 346 -0.45 10.66 20.48
N ILE A 347 0.19 10.20 19.41
CA ILE A 347 -0.22 10.46 18.03
C ILE A 347 -0.76 9.20 17.39
N ASP A 348 -1.84 9.35 16.60
CA ASP A 348 -2.34 8.32 15.73
C ASP A 348 -2.64 8.88 14.33
N PHE A 349 -2.85 8.00 13.37
CA PHE A 349 -2.98 8.35 11.96
C PHE A 349 -4.29 7.86 11.38
N VAL A 350 -4.97 8.74 10.63
CA VAL A 350 -6.25 8.44 9.98
C VAL A 350 -6.09 8.56 8.48
N GLY A 351 -6.20 7.44 7.76
CA GLY A 351 -6.16 7.43 6.29
C GLY A 351 -7.33 8.23 5.70
N GLY A 352 -7.07 8.96 4.63
CA GLY A 352 -8.03 9.85 3.98
C GLY A 352 -9.31 9.18 3.50
N ILE A 353 -9.28 7.87 3.26
CA ILE A 353 -10.47 7.08 2.92
C ILE A 353 -11.58 7.17 3.98
N ARG A 354 -11.24 7.44 5.23
CA ARG A 354 -12.21 7.61 6.32
C ARG A 354 -12.86 8.99 6.37
N GLY A 355 -12.33 9.95 5.57
CA GLY A 355 -12.82 11.32 5.52
C GLY A 355 -12.53 12.14 6.78
N VAL A 356 -12.82 13.44 6.71
CA VAL A 356 -12.53 14.39 7.81
C VAL A 356 -13.48 14.24 9.00
N LYS A 357 -14.67 13.69 8.81
CA LYS A 357 -15.63 13.41 9.91
C LYS A 357 -15.07 12.40 10.92
N GLU A 358 -14.18 11.51 10.50
CA GLU A 358 -13.49 10.60 11.41
C GLU A 358 -12.57 11.35 12.37
N LEU A 359 -11.98 12.47 11.94
CA LEU A 359 -11.16 13.33 12.79
C LEU A 359 -11.99 13.97 13.92
N GLU A 360 -13.18 14.48 13.58
CA GLU A 360 -14.15 15.01 14.56
C GLU A 360 -14.54 13.92 15.56
N ARG A 361 -14.96 12.76 15.07
CA ARG A 361 -15.33 11.60 15.90
C ARG A 361 -14.22 11.18 16.85
N ARG A 362 -12.95 11.12 16.36
CA ARG A 362 -11.79 10.79 17.20
C ARG A 362 -11.55 11.84 18.27
N CYS A 363 -11.71 13.13 17.95
CA CYS A 363 -11.55 14.19 18.94
C CYS A 363 -12.66 14.21 20.01
N GLU A 364 -13.86 13.76 19.67
CA GLU A 364 -14.96 13.57 20.63
C GLU A 364 -14.73 12.34 21.54
N ALA A 365 -14.11 11.28 21.02
CA ALA A 365 -13.94 10.02 21.71
C ALA A 365 -12.67 9.93 22.56
N ASP A 366 -11.51 10.08 21.94
CA ASP A 366 -10.22 9.71 22.53
C ASP A 366 -9.07 10.68 22.24
N MET A 367 -9.24 11.67 21.35
CA MET A 367 -8.21 12.62 20.95
C MET A 367 -8.61 14.06 21.36
N LYS A 368 -7.66 15.01 21.30
CA LYS A 368 -7.92 16.41 21.67
C LYS A 368 -7.75 17.37 20.50
N ILE A 369 -6.94 17.01 19.54
CA ILE A 369 -6.64 17.84 18.37
C ILE A 369 -6.42 16.94 17.16
N ALA A 370 -6.88 17.39 16.00
CA ALA A 370 -6.68 16.69 14.74
C ALA A 370 -6.18 17.62 13.63
N PHE A 371 -5.50 17.04 12.66
CA PHE A 371 -4.98 17.76 11.50
C PHE A 371 -5.39 17.02 10.23
N SER A 372 -6.15 17.66 9.36
CA SER A 372 -6.36 17.23 7.99
C SER A 372 -5.23 17.75 7.10
N MET A 373 -4.67 16.89 6.29
CA MET A 373 -3.48 17.17 5.48
C MET A 373 -3.83 17.28 3.99
N TYR A 374 -3.05 18.05 3.26
CA TYR A 374 -3.01 17.91 1.81
C TYR A 374 -2.29 16.61 1.45
N PRO A 375 -2.78 15.81 0.48
CA PRO A 375 -2.12 14.57 0.09
C PRO A 375 -0.74 14.83 -0.52
N THR A 376 0.23 14.00 -0.16
CA THR A 376 1.54 14.00 -0.82
C THR A 376 1.36 13.64 -2.30
N SER A 377 1.99 14.37 -3.20
CA SER A 377 1.90 14.10 -4.63
C SER A 377 2.81 12.95 -5.07
N MET A 378 2.51 12.35 -6.25
CA MET A 378 3.41 11.37 -6.85
C MET A 378 4.78 11.97 -7.17
N GLU A 379 4.84 13.22 -7.63
CA GLU A 379 6.10 13.94 -7.91
C GLU A 379 6.98 14.06 -6.65
N GLU A 380 6.38 14.42 -5.50
CA GLU A 380 7.09 14.49 -4.22
C GLU A 380 7.64 13.12 -3.81
N LEU A 381 6.83 12.05 -3.92
CA LEU A 381 7.25 10.68 -3.62
C LEU A 381 8.43 10.26 -4.50
N LEU A 382 8.30 10.43 -5.81
CA LEU A 382 9.35 10.04 -6.77
C LEU A 382 10.63 10.84 -6.56
N SER A 383 10.52 12.14 -6.26
CA SER A 383 11.68 12.99 -5.98
C SER A 383 12.44 12.54 -4.74
N VAL A 384 11.75 12.16 -3.66
CA VAL A 384 12.37 11.59 -2.45
C VAL A 384 13.05 10.27 -2.77
N ALA A 385 12.38 9.37 -3.48
CA ALA A 385 12.92 8.06 -3.83
C ALA A 385 14.10 8.17 -4.83
N ASP A 386 14.07 9.11 -5.78
CA ASP A 386 15.16 9.39 -6.71
C ASP A 386 16.40 9.93 -6.01
N ALA A 387 16.22 10.72 -4.96
CA ALA A 387 17.31 11.21 -4.12
C ALA A 387 17.88 10.11 -3.17
N GLY A 388 17.32 8.90 -3.15
CA GLY A 388 17.71 7.84 -2.23
C GLY A 388 17.35 8.14 -0.77
N LEU A 389 16.40 9.04 -0.55
CA LEU A 389 15.94 9.47 0.76
C LEU A 389 14.66 8.72 1.16
N LEU A 390 14.25 8.90 2.42
CA LEU A 390 13.08 8.26 2.98
C LEU A 390 12.08 9.31 3.47
N MET A 391 10.80 9.04 3.25
CA MET A 391 9.72 9.85 3.77
C MET A 391 9.48 9.59 5.27
N PRO A 392 8.92 10.55 6.00
CA PRO A 392 8.37 10.27 7.33
C PRO A 392 7.31 9.17 7.27
N PRO A 393 7.08 8.44 8.38
CA PRO A 393 6.05 7.41 8.41
C PRO A 393 4.67 8.01 8.12
N LYS A 394 3.82 7.22 7.44
CA LYS A 394 2.44 7.64 7.14
C LYS A 394 2.37 8.96 6.34
N SER A 395 3.19 9.06 5.31
CA SER A 395 3.20 10.18 4.35
C SER A 395 2.29 9.94 3.15
N THR A 396 2.08 8.68 2.76
CA THR A 396 1.31 8.31 1.57
C THR A 396 0.22 7.30 1.93
N CYS A 397 -0.96 7.46 1.33
CA CYS A 397 -2.10 6.56 1.48
C CYS A 397 -2.63 6.24 0.09
N PHE A 398 -2.10 5.17 -0.53
CA PHE A 398 -2.57 4.70 -1.82
C PHE A 398 -3.91 3.98 -1.67
N GLU A 399 -4.91 4.44 -2.39
CA GLU A 399 -6.23 3.84 -2.47
C GLU A 399 -6.72 3.77 -3.92
N PRO A 400 -7.53 2.74 -4.26
CA PRO A 400 -7.91 1.61 -3.41
C PRO A 400 -6.79 0.60 -3.19
N LYS A 401 -6.87 -0.17 -2.11
CA LYS A 401 -5.90 -1.22 -1.79
C LYS A 401 -6.00 -2.39 -2.77
N LEU A 402 -4.85 -2.88 -3.25
CA LEU A 402 -4.77 -4.11 -4.01
C LEU A 402 -5.28 -5.28 -3.16
N ARG A 403 -6.05 -6.19 -3.77
CA ARG A 403 -6.55 -7.38 -3.08
C ARG A 403 -5.51 -8.49 -3.08
N SER A 404 -5.37 -9.19 -1.96
CA SER A 404 -4.68 -10.47 -1.85
C SER A 404 -5.55 -11.59 -2.45
N GLY A 405 -4.92 -12.65 -2.90
CA GLY A 405 -5.59 -13.87 -3.34
C GLY A 405 -6.07 -13.87 -4.80
N ILE A 406 -6.09 -12.73 -5.51
CA ILE A 406 -6.47 -12.68 -6.93
C ILE A 406 -5.34 -13.22 -7.83
N PHE A 407 -4.10 -13.00 -7.45
CA PHE A 407 -2.92 -13.45 -8.17
C PHE A 407 -1.97 -14.10 -7.18
N ILE A 408 -1.51 -15.30 -7.52
CA ILE A 408 -0.54 -16.05 -6.73
C ILE A 408 0.64 -16.40 -7.63
N HIS A 409 1.83 -16.10 -7.16
CA HIS A 409 3.09 -16.48 -7.78
C HIS A 409 3.74 -17.59 -6.95
N ARG A 410 3.83 -18.84 -7.49
CA ARG A 410 4.57 -19.95 -6.88
C ARG A 410 6.09 -19.72 -7.05
N LEU A 411 6.88 -20.15 -6.06
CA LEU A 411 8.33 -19.92 -6.01
C LEU A 411 9.15 -21.14 -6.39
#